data_5fd40341c1bfe2271c9be172f78af43f
#
_entry.id   5fd40341c1bfe2271c9be172f78af43f
#
_cell.length_a   1.000
_cell.length_b   1.000
_cell.length_c   1.000
_cell.angle_alpha   90.00
_cell.angle_beta   90.00
_cell.angle_gamma   90.00
#
_symmetry.space_group_name_H-M   'P 1'
#
loop_
_entity.id
_entity.type
_entity.pdbx_description
1 polymer ?
#
loop_
_entity_poly.entity_id
_entity_poly.type
_entity_poly.pdbx_seq_one_letter_code
_entity_poly.pdbx_strand_id
1 'polypeptide(L)'
;PYLVPRASDLLQKISRNFLDSLAIKDIPLHTLIVTSVLRTENDVRRLRRFNCNASEESCHRFGTTFDICYNRYNTVSHPEGPERRSVRNDSLKWVLSEVLRDLREKELCYVKYEVKQGCFHITVR
;
A
#
# COMPACT_ATOMS: atom_id res chain seq x y z
N PRO A 1 12.67 1.57 -7.35
CA PRO A 1 11.98 2.07 -6.14
C PRO A 1 12.57 1.43 -4.90
N TYR A 2 12.65 2.20 -3.85
CA TYR A 2 13.32 1.79 -2.62
C TYR A 2 12.39 1.93 -1.41
N LEU A 3 12.21 0.81 -0.67
CA LEU A 3 11.53 0.81 0.63
C LEU A 3 12.47 0.24 1.69
N VAL A 4 12.48 0.86 2.86
CA VAL A 4 13.18 0.28 4.00
C VAL A 4 12.48 -1.02 4.42
N PRO A 5 13.20 -1.98 5.06
CA PRO A 5 12.61 -3.29 5.38
C PRO A 5 11.29 -3.22 6.15
N ARG A 6 11.15 -2.34 7.13
CA ARG A 6 9.90 -2.25 7.90
C ARG A 6 8.73 -1.74 7.05
N ALA A 7 8.98 -0.88 6.04
CA ALA A 7 7.94 -0.43 5.12
C ALA A 7 7.55 -1.55 4.16
N SER A 8 8.51 -2.31 3.68
CA SER A 8 8.25 -3.48 2.86
C SER A 8 7.44 -4.54 3.63
N ASP A 9 7.77 -4.77 4.89
CA ASP A 9 7.03 -5.69 5.76
C ASP A 9 5.59 -5.21 5.96
N LEU A 10 5.41 -3.91 6.15
CA LEU A 10 4.07 -3.34 6.28
C LEU A 10 3.26 -3.54 5.00
N LEU A 11 3.85 -3.30 3.84
CA LEU A 11 3.17 -3.50 2.56
C LEU A 11 2.75 -4.97 2.39
N GLN A 12 3.63 -5.91 2.75
CA GLN A 12 3.29 -7.33 2.72
C GLN A 12 2.14 -7.67 3.67
N LYS A 13 2.14 -7.07 4.85
CA LYS A 13 1.07 -7.26 5.84
C LYS A 13 -0.26 -6.73 5.32
N ILE A 14 -0.26 -5.54 4.71
CA ILE A 14 -1.46 -4.97 4.10
C ILE A 14 -1.99 -5.90 3.02
N SER A 15 -1.12 -6.37 2.13
CA SER A 15 -1.50 -7.25 1.03
C SER A 15 -2.09 -8.57 1.54
N ARG A 16 -1.47 -9.17 2.53
CA ARG A 16 -1.94 -10.42 3.13
C ARG A 16 -3.30 -10.23 3.82
N ASN A 17 -3.42 -9.18 4.62
CA ASN A 17 -4.67 -8.90 5.34
C ASN A 17 -5.80 -8.59 4.36
N PHE A 18 -5.49 -7.93 3.25
CA PHE A 18 -6.48 -7.66 2.21
C PHE A 18 -6.99 -8.97 1.59
N LEU A 19 -6.09 -9.87 1.20
CA LEU A 19 -6.47 -11.18 0.64
C LEU A 19 -7.27 -12.01 1.64
N ASP A 20 -6.83 -12.03 2.90
CA ASP A 20 -7.54 -12.76 3.96
C ASP A 20 -8.95 -12.20 4.16
N SER A 21 -9.10 -10.88 4.16
CA SER A 21 -10.40 -10.23 4.31
C SER A 21 -11.34 -10.55 3.15
N LEU A 22 -10.81 -10.56 1.91
CA LEU A 22 -11.60 -10.94 0.74
C LEU A 22 -12.08 -12.39 0.86
N ALA A 23 -11.19 -13.30 1.28
CA ALA A 23 -11.53 -14.71 1.44
C ALA A 23 -12.63 -14.90 2.50
N ILE A 24 -12.52 -14.23 3.63
CA ILE A 24 -13.51 -14.30 4.72
C ILE A 24 -14.88 -13.78 4.25
N LYS A 25 -14.88 -12.75 3.43
CA LYS A 25 -16.11 -12.13 2.92
C LYS A 25 -16.67 -12.83 1.68
N ASP A 26 -16.03 -13.89 1.23
CA ASP A 26 -16.39 -14.62 0.02
C ASP A 26 -16.41 -13.71 -1.23
N ILE A 27 -15.43 -12.81 -1.29
CA ILE A 27 -15.21 -11.94 -2.43
C ILE A 27 -14.07 -12.52 -3.27
N PRO A 28 -14.20 -12.59 -4.61
CA PRO A 28 -13.11 -13.08 -5.46
C PRO A 28 -11.80 -12.34 -5.19
N LEU A 29 -10.69 -13.07 -5.20
CA LEU A 29 -9.41 -12.51 -4.81
C LEU A 29 -8.91 -11.49 -5.83
N HIS A 30 -8.40 -10.40 -5.30
CA HIS A 30 -7.75 -9.32 -6.04
C HIS A 30 -6.48 -8.95 -5.29
N THR A 31 -5.48 -8.46 -6.01
CA THR A 31 -4.26 -7.95 -5.40
C THR A 31 -4.15 -6.45 -5.59
N LEU A 32 -3.44 -5.82 -4.67
CA LEU A 32 -3.27 -4.38 -4.65
C LEU A 32 -2.26 -3.92 -5.71
N ILE A 33 -2.43 -2.69 -6.17
CA ILE A 33 -1.49 -2.04 -7.09
C ILE A 33 -0.81 -0.92 -6.33
N VAL A 34 0.51 -1.02 -6.19
CA VAL A 34 1.33 0.04 -5.62
C VAL A 34 1.71 0.98 -6.76
N THR A 35 1.22 2.21 -6.70
CA THR A 35 1.39 3.18 -7.79
C THR A 35 2.63 4.03 -7.63
N SER A 36 3.10 4.20 -6.40
CA SER A 36 4.29 5.00 -6.12
C SER A 36 4.99 4.44 -4.90
N VAL A 37 6.28 4.27 -5.03
CA VAL A 37 7.20 4.13 -3.91
C VAL A 37 7.94 5.46 -3.88
N LEU A 38 8.16 6.01 -2.71
CA LEU A 38 8.56 7.40 -2.56
C LEU A 38 9.66 7.83 -3.51
N ARG A 39 10.72 7.02 -3.66
CA ARG A 39 11.83 7.40 -4.51
C ARG A 39 12.61 6.19 -5.01
N THR A 40 13.38 6.40 -6.08
CA THR A 40 14.42 5.47 -6.49
C THR A 40 15.58 5.56 -5.51
N GLU A 41 16.45 4.56 -5.53
CA GLU A 41 17.64 4.57 -4.67
C GLU A 41 18.51 5.81 -4.92
N ASN A 42 18.64 6.23 -6.17
CA ASN A 42 19.41 7.42 -6.51
C ASN A 42 18.79 8.69 -5.93
N ASP A 43 17.46 8.79 -5.96
CA ASP A 43 16.75 9.92 -5.39
C ASP A 43 16.92 9.97 -3.87
N VAL A 44 16.89 8.82 -3.21
CA VAL A 44 17.13 8.73 -1.77
C VAL A 44 18.54 9.22 -1.44
N ARG A 45 19.54 8.79 -2.20
CA ARG A 45 20.93 9.24 -1.99
C ARG A 45 21.09 10.73 -2.20
N ARG A 46 20.45 11.27 -3.24
CA ARG A 46 20.47 12.71 -3.53
C ARG A 46 19.89 13.51 -2.38
N LEU A 47 18.72 13.09 -1.88
CA LEU A 47 18.05 13.76 -0.78
C LEU A 47 18.86 13.67 0.51
N ARG A 48 19.53 12.56 0.77
CA ARG A 48 20.40 12.43 1.93
C ARG A 48 21.53 13.45 1.89
N ARG A 49 22.10 13.69 0.71
CA ARG A 49 23.16 14.69 0.56
C ARG A 49 22.70 16.10 0.89
N PHE A 50 21.47 16.45 0.51
CA PHE A 50 20.95 17.81 0.69
C PHE A 50 20.22 18.01 2.01
N ASN A 51 19.46 17.02 2.44
CA ASN A 51 18.52 17.18 3.55
C ASN A 51 19.02 16.61 4.88
N CYS A 52 19.86 15.59 4.85
CA CYS A 52 20.35 14.96 6.08
C CYS A 52 21.26 15.86 6.88
N ASN A 53 21.93 16.80 6.22
CA ASN A 53 22.76 17.79 6.90
C ASN A 53 21.91 18.82 7.66
N ALA A 54 20.65 18.96 7.27
CA ALA A 54 19.72 19.91 7.89
C ALA A 54 18.77 19.24 8.87
N SER A 55 18.40 17.97 8.62
CA SER A 55 17.45 17.24 9.47
C SER A 55 17.64 15.73 9.31
N GLU A 56 18.15 15.10 10.34
CA GLU A 56 18.30 13.66 10.40
C GLU A 56 16.95 12.94 10.31
N GLU A 57 15.92 13.54 10.90
CA GLU A 57 14.56 12.99 10.87
C GLU A 57 14.02 12.85 9.45
N SER A 58 14.30 13.82 8.57
CA SER A 58 13.87 13.76 7.18
C SER A 58 14.50 12.60 6.44
N CYS A 59 15.76 12.27 6.75
CA CYS A 59 16.46 11.15 6.12
C CYS A 59 15.89 9.81 6.52
N HIS A 60 15.41 9.69 7.76
CA HIS A 60 14.80 8.45 8.25
C HIS A 60 13.44 8.17 7.65
N ARG A 61 12.83 9.15 7.00
CA ARG A 61 11.52 9.00 6.36
C ARG A 61 11.58 8.50 4.92
N PHE A 62 12.74 8.57 4.28
CA PHE A 62 12.86 8.11 2.90
C PHE A 62 12.74 6.59 2.84
N GLY A 63 11.96 6.12 1.85
CA GLY A 63 11.68 4.71 1.72
C GLY A 63 10.67 4.17 2.73
N THR A 64 10.03 5.03 3.52
CA THR A 64 9.01 4.64 4.51
C THR A 64 7.58 4.88 4.02
N THR A 65 7.42 5.38 2.81
CA THR A 65 6.14 5.81 2.27
C THR A 65 5.86 5.15 0.93
N PHE A 66 4.62 4.75 0.71
CA PHE A 66 4.18 4.21 -0.57
C PHE A 66 2.69 4.51 -0.78
N ASP A 67 2.26 4.50 -2.06
CA ASP A 67 0.88 4.73 -2.42
C ASP A 67 0.24 3.46 -2.94
N ILE A 68 -0.96 3.17 -2.46
CA ILE A 68 -1.76 2.05 -2.93
C ILE A 68 -2.98 2.60 -3.65
N CYS A 69 -3.16 2.21 -4.92
CA CYS A 69 -4.32 2.59 -5.70
C CYS A 69 -5.59 1.95 -5.15
N TYR A 70 -6.68 2.72 -5.04
CA TYR A 70 -7.97 2.16 -4.62
C TYR A 70 -8.99 2.10 -5.76
N ASN A 71 -8.63 2.58 -6.95
CA ASN A 71 -9.50 2.57 -8.13
C ASN A 71 -9.23 1.40 -9.07
N ARG A 72 -8.14 0.69 -8.90
CA ARG A 72 -7.74 -0.42 -9.74
C ARG A 72 -7.13 -1.52 -8.90
N TYR A 73 -7.38 -2.75 -9.29
CA TYR A 73 -6.88 -3.94 -8.61
C TYR A 73 -6.54 -4.98 -9.66
N ASN A 74 -5.54 -5.80 -9.39
CA ASN A 74 -5.24 -6.94 -10.24
C ASN A 74 -6.16 -8.09 -9.87
N THR A 75 -6.75 -8.74 -10.87
CA THR A 75 -7.57 -9.92 -10.64
C THR A 75 -6.68 -11.14 -10.45
N VAL A 76 -7.09 -12.02 -9.55
CA VAL A 76 -6.44 -13.31 -9.34
C VAL A 76 -7.42 -14.37 -9.86
N SER A 77 -7.08 -15.03 -10.98
CA SER A 77 -7.93 -16.05 -11.56
C SER A 77 -7.06 -17.22 -12.03
N HIS A 78 -7.65 -18.43 -11.96
CA HIS A 78 -7.00 -19.63 -12.44
C HIS A 78 -7.41 -19.85 -13.89
N PRO A 79 -6.49 -20.09 -14.84
CA PRO A 79 -6.85 -20.28 -16.24
C PRO A 79 -7.85 -21.42 -16.48
N GLU A 80 -7.81 -22.44 -15.62
CA GLU A 80 -8.67 -23.61 -15.70
C GLU A 80 -9.80 -23.60 -14.66
N GLY A 81 -9.89 -22.52 -13.89
CA GLY A 81 -10.89 -22.39 -12.83
C GLY A 81 -12.25 -21.94 -13.36
N PRO A 82 -13.26 -21.91 -12.49
CA PRO A 82 -14.58 -21.40 -12.85
C PRO A 82 -14.50 -19.92 -13.23
N GLU A 83 -15.48 -19.50 -14.03
CA GLU A 83 -15.57 -18.10 -14.39
C GLU A 83 -15.71 -17.23 -13.15
N ARG A 84 -14.96 -16.15 -13.15
CA ARG A 84 -14.82 -15.29 -12.00
C ARG A 84 -15.97 -14.29 -11.92
N ARG A 85 -16.56 -14.15 -10.73
CA ARG A 85 -17.56 -13.12 -10.48
C ARG A 85 -16.93 -11.74 -10.58
N SER A 86 -17.60 -10.81 -11.26
CA SER A 86 -17.17 -9.43 -11.34
C SER A 86 -17.41 -8.73 -9.99
N VAL A 87 -16.44 -7.92 -9.54
CA VAL A 87 -16.52 -7.16 -8.28
C VAL A 87 -16.25 -5.69 -8.57
N ARG A 88 -17.09 -4.82 -8.02
CA ARG A 88 -16.91 -3.38 -8.18
C ARG A 88 -15.74 -2.87 -7.36
N ASN A 89 -15.02 -1.90 -7.90
CA ASN A 89 -13.90 -1.29 -7.20
C ASN A 89 -14.30 -0.66 -5.85
N ASP A 90 -15.53 -0.16 -5.75
CA ASP A 90 -16.03 0.39 -4.49
C ASP A 90 -16.03 -0.63 -3.36
N SER A 91 -16.41 -1.86 -3.66
CA SER A 91 -16.41 -2.95 -2.68
C SER A 91 -14.99 -3.29 -2.24
N LEU A 92 -14.06 -3.34 -3.18
CA LEU A 92 -12.66 -3.61 -2.90
C LEU A 92 -12.01 -2.47 -2.10
N LYS A 93 -12.33 -1.23 -2.46
CA LYS A 93 -11.87 -0.05 -1.72
C LYS A 93 -12.35 -0.09 -0.27
N TRP A 94 -13.58 -0.51 -0.04
CA TRP A 94 -14.14 -0.61 1.30
C TRP A 94 -13.37 -1.64 2.14
N VAL A 95 -13.07 -2.81 1.58
CA VAL A 95 -12.28 -3.83 2.26
C VAL A 95 -10.87 -3.32 2.55
N LEU A 96 -10.22 -2.68 1.59
CA LEU A 96 -8.91 -2.09 1.78
C LEU A 96 -8.93 -1.03 2.89
N SER A 97 -9.95 -0.19 2.90
CA SER A 97 -10.11 0.84 3.93
C SER A 97 -10.20 0.24 5.33
N GLU A 98 -10.91 -0.88 5.49
CA GLU A 98 -10.99 -1.58 6.78
C GLU A 98 -9.61 -2.11 7.22
N VAL A 99 -8.89 -2.73 6.28
CA VAL A 99 -7.55 -3.25 6.56
C VAL A 99 -6.62 -2.13 7.03
N LEU A 100 -6.62 -1.01 6.31
CA LEU A 100 -5.77 0.13 6.64
C LEU A 100 -6.17 0.75 7.98
N ARG A 101 -7.47 0.83 8.26
CA ARG A 101 -7.95 1.36 9.54
C ARG A 101 -7.49 0.50 10.71
N ASP A 102 -7.55 -0.82 10.57
CA ASP A 102 -7.10 -1.73 11.62
C ASP A 102 -5.61 -1.54 11.91
N LEU A 103 -4.80 -1.44 10.86
CA LEU A 103 -3.35 -1.25 11.03
C LEU A 103 -3.03 0.13 11.59
N ARG A 104 -3.78 1.15 11.24
CA ARG A 104 -3.64 2.49 11.80
C ARG A 104 -4.00 2.50 13.28
N GLU A 105 -5.07 1.83 13.67
CA GLU A 105 -5.49 1.71 15.07
C GLU A 105 -4.45 0.96 15.92
N LYS A 106 -3.73 0.03 15.31
CA LYS A 106 -2.61 -0.67 15.95
C LYS A 106 -1.32 0.14 15.93
N GLU A 107 -1.39 1.38 15.45
CA GLU A 107 -0.26 2.31 15.40
C GLU A 107 0.91 1.83 14.55
N LEU A 108 0.64 1.04 13.49
CA LEU A 108 1.66 0.53 12.59
C LEU A 108 1.92 1.46 11.41
N CYS A 109 0.97 2.34 11.09
CA CYS A 109 1.11 3.24 9.95
C CYS A 109 0.25 4.49 10.09
N TYR A 110 0.60 5.49 9.28
CA TYR A 110 -0.26 6.63 8.98
C TYR A 110 -0.88 6.42 7.61
N VAL A 111 -2.12 6.83 7.45
CA VAL A 111 -2.85 6.69 6.19
C VAL A 111 -3.42 8.05 5.78
N LYS A 112 -3.11 8.49 4.56
CA LYS A 112 -3.68 9.71 4.00
C LYS A 112 -4.45 9.36 2.74
N TYR A 113 -5.68 9.87 2.64
CA TYR A 113 -6.56 9.66 1.50
C TYR A 113 -6.29 10.72 0.44
N GLU A 114 -5.76 10.30 -0.71
CA GLU A 114 -5.42 11.20 -1.82
C GLU A 114 -6.46 11.07 -2.93
N VAL A 115 -7.46 11.96 -2.91
CA VAL A 115 -8.60 11.88 -3.82
C VAL A 115 -8.19 12.12 -5.28
N LYS A 116 -7.35 13.11 -5.52
CA LYS A 116 -6.94 13.47 -6.89
C LYS A 116 -6.16 12.37 -7.59
N GLN A 117 -5.37 11.61 -6.85
CA GLN A 117 -4.56 10.55 -7.40
C GLN A 117 -5.23 9.19 -7.31
N GLY A 118 -6.34 9.08 -6.60
CA GLY A 118 -7.04 7.83 -6.42
C GLY A 118 -6.24 6.80 -5.63
N CYS A 119 -5.53 7.24 -4.61
CA CYS A 119 -4.68 6.35 -3.81
C CYS A 119 -4.75 6.66 -2.32
N PHE A 120 -4.33 5.66 -1.52
CA PHE A 120 -4.01 5.85 -0.11
C PHE A 120 -2.50 6.02 0.01
N HIS A 121 -2.09 7.08 0.66
CA HIS A 121 -0.70 7.37 0.95
C HIS A 121 -0.37 6.79 2.33
N ILE A 122 0.54 5.83 2.38
CA ILE A 122 0.84 5.06 3.59
C ILE A 122 2.25 5.39 4.04
N THR A 123 2.39 5.73 5.32
CA THR A 123 3.71 5.93 5.94
C THR A 123 3.85 4.97 7.12
N VAL A 124 4.93 4.18 7.14
CA VAL A 124 5.19 3.26 8.25
C VAL A 124 5.57 4.06 9.51
N ARG A 125 5.12 3.58 10.66
CA ARG A 125 5.48 4.20 11.95
C ARG A 125 6.65 3.54 12.60
#